data_f819612efe17e97ccbb06d9cfe46c481
#
_entry.id   f819612efe17e97ccbb06d9cfe46c481
#
_cell.length_a   1.000
_cell.length_b   1.000
_cell.length_c   1.000
_cell.angle_alpha   90.00
_cell.angle_beta   90.00
_cell.angle_gamma   90.00
#
_symmetry.space_group_name_H-M   'P 1'
#
loop_
_entity.id
_entity.type
_entity.pdbx_description
1 polymer ?
#
loop_
_entity_poly.entity_id
_entity_poly.type
_entity_poly.pdbx_seq_one_letter_code
_entity_poly.pdbx_strand_id
1 'polypeptide(L)'
;SAASDVYKRQLYMRRFSTVPFKGTKEQEAELVAWLEEHKATPGVAMPALQKAQEIYGYLPIEVQRIVANTLGKPLAEIYGISTFYSQFSLCPKGEYKISVCLGTACYVKGSGKIYEKLQEKLHISGGECTEDGKFSLDACRCIGACGLAPVMTINDDVYGRLTGDELDEILAKY
;
A
#
# COMPACT_ATOMS: atom_id res chain seq x y z
N SER A 1 -21.44 7.27 4.82
CA SER A 1 -21.32 6.49 6.07
C SER A 1 -19.88 6.56 6.58
N ALA A 2 -19.66 6.46 7.90
CA ALA A 2 -18.32 6.59 8.50
C ALA A 2 -17.29 5.63 7.85
N ALA A 3 -17.67 4.40 7.51
CA ALA A 3 -16.81 3.47 6.77
C ALA A 3 -16.42 3.98 5.38
N SER A 4 -17.34 4.66 4.67
CA SER A 4 -17.02 5.28 3.37
C SER A 4 -16.12 6.51 3.52
N ASP A 5 -16.17 7.19 4.66
CA ASP A 5 -15.36 8.39 4.92
C ASP A 5 -13.93 8.02 5.32
N VAL A 6 -13.73 6.93 6.08
CA VAL A 6 -12.40 6.36 6.35
C VAL A 6 -11.76 5.89 5.05
N TYR A 7 -12.52 5.19 4.19
CA TYR A 7 -12.03 4.73 2.89
C TYR A 7 -11.72 5.89 1.93
N LYS A 8 -12.57 6.93 1.92
CA LYS A 8 -12.33 8.15 1.13
C LYS A 8 -11.11 8.91 1.63
N ARG A 9 -10.92 9.05 2.95
CA ARG A 9 -9.70 9.64 3.52
C ARG A 9 -8.44 8.89 3.08
N GLN A 10 -8.46 7.57 3.05
CA GLN A 10 -7.35 6.78 2.54
C GLN A 10 -7.05 7.02 1.06
N LEU A 11 -8.09 7.15 0.22
CA LEU A 11 -7.93 7.50 -1.20
C LEU A 11 -7.38 8.92 -1.40
N TYR A 12 -7.81 9.89 -0.55
CA TYR A 12 -7.32 11.28 -0.62
C TYR A 12 -5.92 11.46 -0.02
N MET A 13 -5.50 10.58 0.89
CA MET A 13 -4.21 10.64 1.56
C MET A 13 -3.16 9.68 0.99
N ARG A 14 -3.26 9.26 -0.27
CA ARG A 14 -2.14 8.65 -1.00
C ARG A 14 -1.05 9.71 -1.21
N ARG A 15 -0.40 10.07 -0.11
CA ARG A 15 0.72 11.01 -0.09
C ARG A 15 1.98 10.29 -0.58
N PHE A 16 2.91 11.09 -1.06
CA PHE A 16 4.26 10.64 -1.33
C PHE A 16 4.81 9.92 -0.09
N SER A 17 5.51 8.82 -0.29
CA SER A 17 6.13 8.08 0.80
C SER A 17 7.02 9.00 1.63
N THR A 18 6.93 8.93 2.95
CA THR A 18 7.85 9.59 3.88
C THR A 18 9.18 8.85 3.98
N VAL A 19 9.20 7.59 3.51
CA VAL A 19 10.42 6.77 3.49
C VAL A 19 11.32 7.22 2.33
N PRO A 20 12.60 7.53 2.59
CA PRO A 20 13.54 7.94 1.54
C PRO A 20 13.67 6.87 0.46
N PHE A 21 13.67 7.31 -0.80
CA PHE A 21 13.89 6.41 -1.93
C PHE A 21 15.30 5.83 -1.91
N LYS A 22 15.41 4.51 -1.93
CA LYS A 22 16.67 3.77 -1.89
C LYS A 22 16.92 2.95 -3.18
N GLY A 23 16.59 3.51 -4.34
CA GLY A 23 16.85 2.86 -5.62
C GLY A 23 18.34 2.78 -5.94
N THR A 24 18.77 1.68 -6.55
CA THR A 24 20.14 1.50 -7.05
C THR A 24 20.23 1.88 -8.53
N LYS A 25 21.44 2.22 -8.98
CA LYS A 25 21.69 2.51 -10.41
C LYS A 25 21.47 1.30 -11.31
N GLU A 26 21.66 0.10 -10.77
CA GLU A 26 21.41 -1.16 -11.48
C GLU A 26 19.92 -1.36 -11.74
N GLN A 27 19.07 -1.11 -10.74
CA GLN A 27 17.61 -1.14 -10.89
C GLN A 27 17.11 -0.11 -11.91
N GLU A 28 17.69 1.09 -11.90
CA GLU A 28 17.36 2.12 -12.89
C GLU A 28 17.76 1.69 -14.30
N ALA A 29 18.95 1.14 -14.47
CA ALA A 29 19.43 0.65 -15.76
C ALA A 29 18.57 -0.51 -16.30
N GLU A 30 18.18 -1.45 -15.44
CA GLU A 30 17.27 -2.54 -15.80
C GLU A 30 15.91 -2.01 -16.27
N LEU A 31 15.33 -1.07 -15.50
CA LEU A 31 14.05 -0.47 -15.87
C LEU A 31 14.14 0.29 -17.19
N VAL A 32 15.15 1.13 -17.37
CA VAL A 32 15.35 1.92 -18.61
C VAL A 32 15.55 1.02 -19.81
N ALA A 33 16.37 -0.03 -19.68
CA ALA A 33 16.58 -0.99 -20.77
C ALA A 33 15.26 -1.65 -21.21
N TRP A 34 14.45 -2.10 -20.26
CA TRP A 34 13.14 -2.68 -20.54
C TRP A 34 12.19 -1.66 -21.19
N LEU A 35 12.17 -0.41 -20.71
CA LEU A 35 11.34 0.66 -21.26
C LEU A 35 11.72 1.00 -22.71
N GLU A 36 13.01 1.10 -23.00
CA GLU A 36 13.50 1.40 -24.36
C GLU A 36 13.12 0.30 -25.36
N GLU A 37 13.17 -0.96 -24.94
CA GLU A 37 12.76 -2.10 -25.77
C GLU A 37 11.26 -2.07 -26.08
N HIS A 38 10.43 -1.64 -25.12
CA HIS A 38 8.96 -1.75 -25.22
C HIS A 38 8.25 -0.43 -25.51
N LYS A 39 8.96 0.70 -25.60
CA LYS A 39 8.34 2.05 -25.72
C LYS A 39 7.45 2.23 -26.96
N ALA A 40 7.68 1.46 -28.00
CA ALA A 40 6.85 1.50 -29.23
C ALA A 40 5.53 0.74 -29.09
N THR A 41 5.33 -0.02 -28.01
CA THR A 41 4.13 -0.83 -27.80
C THR A 41 2.94 0.05 -27.38
N PRO A 42 1.77 -0.05 -28.05
CA PRO A 42 0.58 0.66 -27.64
C PRO A 42 0.18 0.30 -26.21
N GLY A 43 -0.16 1.30 -25.38
CA GLY A 43 -0.58 1.08 -24.00
C GLY A 43 0.53 0.69 -23.02
N VAL A 44 1.79 0.87 -23.39
CA VAL A 44 2.98 0.45 -22.60
C VAL A 44 3.05 1.03 -21.17
N ALA A 45 2.34 2.12 -20.89
CA ALA A 45 2.39 2.77 -19.57
C ALA A 45 1.99 1.81 -18.42
N MET A 46 0.99 0.96 -18.62
CA MET A 46 0.56 0.00 -17.62
C MET A 46 1.59 -1.11 -17.38
N PRO A 47 2.06 -1.86 -18.41
CA PRO A 47 3.15 -2.82 -18.24
C PRO A 47 4.44 -2.19 -17.69
N ALA A 48 4.76 -0.96 -18.09
CA ALA A 48 5.92 -0.23 -17.58
C ALA A 48 5.86 0.00 -16.08
N LEU A 49 4.69 0.41 -15.55
CA LEU A 49 4.47 0.56 -14.12
C LEU A 49 4.48 -0.78 -13.38
N GLN A 50 3.96 -1.85 -13.99
CA GLN A 50 4.04 -3.19 -13.42
C GLN A 50 5.50 -3.65 -13.28
N LYS A 51 6.30 -3.50 -14.34
CA LYS A 51 7.73 -3.83 -14.32
C LYS A 51 8.50 -2.97 -13.32
N ALA A 52 8.20 -1.68 -13.26
CA ALA A 52 8.80 -0.78 -12.28
C ALA A 52 8.47 -1.21 -10.84
N GLN A 53 7.22 -1.58 -10.55
CA GLN A 53 6.84 -2.07 -9.23
C GLN A 53 7.46 -3.43 -8.89
N GLU A 54 7.68 -4.30 -9.87
CA GLU A 54 8.40 -5.57 -9.69
C GLU A 54 9.85 -5.33 -9.24
N ILE A 55 10.55 -4.38 -9.89
CA ILE A 55 11.96 -4.06 -9.61
C ILE A 55 12.12 -3.34 -8.26
N TYR A 56 11.26 -2.37 -7.96
CA TYR A 56 11.40 -1.50 -6.78
C TYR A 56 10.49 -1.88 -5.61
N GLY A 57 9.52 -2.77 -5.82
CA GLY A 57 8.50 -3.16 -4.83
C GLY A 57 7.36 -2.16 -4.67
N TYR A 58 7.54 -0.91 -5.08
CA TYR A 58 6.55 0.18 -5.07
C TYR A 58 6.89 1.23 -6.11
N LEU A 59 6.00 2.22 -6.30
CA LEU A 59 6.14 3.26 -7.34
C LEU A 59 6.32 4.66 -6.73
N PRO A 60 7.50 4.98 -6.17
CA PRO A 60 7.78 6.34 -5.72
C PRO A 60 7.80 7.32 -6.89
N ILE A 61 7.69 8.61 -6.61
CA ILE A 61 7.62 9.64 -7.66
C ILE A 61 8.88 9.66 -8.54
N GLU A 62 10.03 9.31 -7.98
CA GLU A 62 11.31 9.21 -8.69
C GLU A 62 11.23 8.15 -9.80
N VAL A 63 10.73 6.97 -9.49
CA VAL A 63 10.54 5.87 -10.46
C VAL A 63 9.50 6.25 -11.50
N GLN A 64 8.40 6.88 -11.09
CA GLN A 64 7.38 7.37 -12.04
C GLN A 64 7.95 8.41 -13.00
N ARG A 65 8.90 9.27 -12.55
CA ARG A 65 9.62 10.22 -13.42
C ARG A 65 10.49 9.51 -14.45
N ILE A 66 11.21 8.45 -14.05
CA ILE A 66 12.01 7.65 -14.98
C ILE A 66 11.10 7.07 -16.07
N VAL A 67 9.98 6.45 -15.69
CA VAL A 67 9.00 5.91 -16.65
C VAL A 67 8.45 6.99 -17.57
N ALA A 68 8.03 8.13 -17.01
CA ALA A 68 7.47 9.25 -17.77
C ALA A 68 8.48 9.80 -18.80
N ASN A 69 9.71 10.05 -18.36
CA ASN A 69 10.76 10.61 -19.22
C ASN A 69 11.14 9.64 -20.35
N THR A 70 11.33 8.36 -20.04
CA THR A 70 11.73 7.36 -21.03
C THR A 70 10.63 7.09 -22.07
N LEU A 71 9.36 7.09 -21.64
CA LEU A 71 8.23 6.91 -22.55
C LEU A 71 7.81 8.20 -23.26
N GLY A 72 8.38 9.36 -22.92
CA GLY A 72 7.98 10.65 -23.45
C GLY A 72 6.55 11.05 -23.08
N LYS A 73 6.06 10.62 -21.91
CA LYS A 73 4.71 10.89 -21.41
C LYS A 73 4.70 11.90 -20.28
N PRO A 74 3.62 12.70 -20.12
CA PRO A 74 3.49 13.58 -18.97
C PRO A 74 3.50 12.78 -17.65
N LEU A 75 4.22 13.27 -16.64
CA LEU A 75 4.23 12.64 -15.31
C LEU A 75 2.81 12.52 -14.72
N ALA A 76 1.93 13.49 -15.01
CA ALA A 76 0.54 13.46 -14.56
C ALA A 76 -0.24 12.25 -15.10
N GLU A 77 0.04 11.79 -16.33
CA GLU A 77 -0.57 10.58 -16.90
C GLU A 77 -0.09 9.34 -16.14
N ILE A 78 1.21 9.20 -15.94
CA ILE A 78 1.81 8.09 -15.20
C ILE A 78 1.31 8.04 -13.75
N TYR A 79 1.27 9.19 -13.08
CA TYR A 79 0.74 9.32 -11.73
C TYR A 79 -0.76 8.99 -11.67
N GLY A 80 -1.53 9.43 -12.65
CA GLY A 80 -2.96 9.11 -12.76
C GLY A 80 -3.20 7.61 -12.86
N ILE A 81 -2.42 6.88 -13.66
CA ILE A 81 -2.50 5.43 -13.77
C ILE A 81 -2.11 4.77 -12.44
N SER A 82 -0.99 5.18 -11.83
CA SER A 82 -0.49 4.57 -10.60
C SER A 82 -1.40 4.79 -9.39
N THR A 83 -2.21 5.85 -9.39
CA THR A 83 -3.19 6.13 -8.33
C THR A 83 -4.56 5.53 -8.60
N PHE A 84 -4.94 5.36 -9.86
CA PHE A 84 -6.24 4.81 -10.25
C PHE A 84 -6.33 3.30 -10.01
N TYR A 85 -5.31 2.55 -10.38
CA TYR A 85 -5.30 1.10 -10.26
C TYR A 85 -4.80 0.65 -8.89
N SER A 86 -5.63 -0.09 -8.16
CA SER A 86 -5.36 -0.55 -6.79
C SER A 86 -4.19 -1.54 -6.67
N GLN A 87 -3.75 -2.12 -7.79
CA GLN A 87 -2.58 -3.00 -7.82
C GLN A 87 -1.26 -2.27 -7.56
N PHE A 88 -1.23 -0.95 -7.78
CA PHE A 88 -0.03 -0.14 -7.58
C PHE A 88 0.06 0.41 -6.17
N SER A 89 1.26 0.35 -5.60
CA SER A 89 1.60 0.90 -4.29
C SER A 89 2.54 2.08 -4.46
N LEU A 90 2.17 3.24 -3.90
CA LEU A 90 3.00 4.45 -3.92
C LEU A 90 3.94 4.54 -2.71
N CYS A 91 3.69 3.74 -1.69
CA CYS A 91 4.51 3.64 -0.49
C CYS A 91 5.15 2.24 -0.42
N PRO A 92 6.34 2.11 0.14
CA PRO A 92 6.95 0.81 0.36
C PRO A 92 6.04 -0.02 1.27
N LYS A 93 5.99 -1.32 1.04
CA LYS A 93 5.32 -2.26 1.95
C LYS A 93 6.32 -2.67 3.01
N GLY A 94 5.88 -2.64 4.27
CA GLY A 94 6.66 -3.15 5.38
C GLY A 94 6.85 -4.67 5.30
N GLU A 95 7.81 -5.17 6.05
CA GLU A 95 8.05 -6.60 6.22
C GLU A 95 6.79 -7.33 6.71
N TYR A 96 6.07 -6.69 7.65
CA TYR A 96 4.81 -7.16 8.20
C TYR A 96 3.65 -6.29 7.70
N LYS A 97 2.78 -6.88 6.89
CA LYS A 97 1.61 -6.20 6.30
C LYS A 97 0.41 -6.42 7.19
N ILE A 98 0.00 -5.39 7.90
CA ILE A 98 -1.19 -5.41 8.74
C ILE A 98 -2.39 -4.97 7.90
N SER A 99 -3.40 -5.83 7.77
CA SER A 99 -4.64 -5.51 7.07
C SER A 99 -5.84 -5.70 8.00
N VAL A 100 -6.55 -4.61 8.29
CA VAL A 100 -7.74 -4.63 9.15
C VAL A 100 -8.99 -4.72 8.30
N CYS A 101 -9.82 -5.72 8.57
CA CYS A 101 -11.09 -5.89 7.86
C CYS A 101 -12.11 -4.82 8.32
N LEU A 102 -12.52 -3.95 7.39
CA LEU A 102 -13.60 -2.98 7.60
C LEU A 102 -14.92 -3.38 6.94
N GLY A 103 -15.11 -4.69 6.67
CA GLY A 103 -16.41 -5.23 6.26
C GLY A 103 -17.48 -4.99 7.32
N THR A 104 -18.77 -4.97 6.94
CA THR A 104 -19.89 -4.58 7.80
C THR A 104 -19.89 -5.28 9.15
N ALA A 105 -19.71 -6.61 9.18
CA ALA A 105 -19.71 -7.37 10.43
C ALA A 105 -18.56 -6.99 11.36
N CYS A 106 -17.35 -6.80 10.81
CA CYS A 106 -16.19 -6.36 11.57
C CYS A 106 -16.34 -4.92 12.06
N TYR A 107 -16.86 -4.05 11.20
CA TYR A 107 -17.05 -2.63 11.53
C TYR A 107 -18.03 -2.44 12.69
N VAL A 108 -19.18 -3.13 12.65
CA VAL A 108 -20.18 -3.11 13.73
C VAL A 108 -19.59 -3.63 15.05
N LYS A 109 -18.68 -4.59 14.99
CA LYS A 109 -17.97 -5.13 16.18
C LYS A 109 -16.72 -4.33 16.58
N GLY A 110 -16.49 -3.15 16.00
CA GLY A 110 -15.49 -2.19 16.46
C GLY A 110 -14.13 -2.25 15.73
N SER A 111 -14.03 -2.87 14.55
CA SER A 111 -12.76 -2.90 13.80
C SER A 111 -12.26 -1.50 13.39
N GLY A 112 -13.15 -0.51 13.28
CA GLY A 112 -12.75 0.88 13.05
C GLY A 112 -11.89 1.43 14.19
N LYS A 113 -12.26 1.15 15.45
CA LYS A 113 -11.48 1.56 16.62
C LYS A 113 -10.13 0.84 16.71
N ILE A 114 -10.09 -0.44 16.31
CA ILE A 114 -8.84 -1.22 16.22
C ILE A 114 -7.90 -0.58 15.22
N TYR A 115 -8.45 -0.20 14.06
CA TYR A 115 -7.69 0.45 13.00
C TYR A 115 -7.13 1.81 13.44
N GLU A 116 -7.93 2.65 14.09
CA GLU A 116 -7.50 3.94 14.66
C GLU A 116 -6.39 3.75 15.71
N LYS A 117 -6.54 2.79 16.64
CA LYS A 117 -5.51 2.46 17.63
C LYS A 117 -4.20 2.01 16.98
N LEU A 118 -4.26 1.22 15.90
CA LEU A 118 -3.07 0.80 15.16
C LEU A 118 -2.38 1.99 14.48
N GLN A 119 -3.13 2.93 13.91
CA GLN A 119 -2.57 4.15 13.34
C GLN A 119 -1.85 4.99 14.41
N GLU A 120 -2.44 5.14 15.58
CA GLU A 120 -1.83 5.86 16.70
C GLU A 120 -0.56 5.17 17.22
N LYS A 121 -0.59 3.84 17.39
CA LYS A 121 0.55 3.05 17.89
C LYS A 121 1.74 3.01 16.94
N LEU A 122 1.47 2.87 15.65
CA LEU A 122 2.49 2.78 14.61
C LEU A 122 2.90 4.15 14.07
N HIS A 123 2.19 5.22 14.45
CA HIS A 123 2.37 6.59 13.94
C HIS A 123 2.34 6.68 12.41
N ILE A 124 1.49 5.86 11.77
CA ILE A 124 1.31 5.83 10.32
C ILE A 124 -0.18 5.94 9.96
N SER A 125 -0.45 6.46 8.78
CA SER A 125 -1.79 6.46 8.19
C SER A 125 -2.02 5.18 7.37
N GLY A 126 -3.28 4.95 6.99
CA GLY A 126 -3.59 3.81 6.12
C GLY A 126 -2.91 3.88 4.77
N GLY A 127 -2.30 2.79 4.35
CA GLY A 127 -1.52 2.68 3.12
C GLY A 127 -0.06 3.11 3.27
N GLU A 128 0.37 3.49 4.47
CA GLU A 128 1.75 3.88 4.77
C GLU A 128 2.53 2.74 5.45
N CYS A 129 3.83 2.91 5.48
CA CYS A 129 4.78 2.04 6.16
C CYS A 129 5.49 2.82 7.26
N THR A 130 5.86 2.14 8.36
CA THR A 130 6.71 2.73 9.40
C THR A 130 8.08 3.12 8.83
N GLU A 131 8.72 4.14 9.41
CA GLU A 131 10.02 4.66 8.92
C GLU A 131 11.12 3.59 8.92
N ASP A 132 11.03 2.63 9.83
CA ASP A 132 11.95 1.49 9.92
C ASP A 132 11.70 0.41 8.85
N GLY A 133 10.60 0.52 8.10
CA GLY A 133 10.20 -0.45 7.08
C GLY A 133 9.61 -1.74 7.65
N LYS A 134 9.31 -1.80 8.95
CA LYS A 134 8.86 -3.02 9.62
C LYS A 134 7.38 -3.29 9.38
N PHE A 135 6.51 -2.31 9.63
CA PHE A 135 5.08 -2.48 9.52
C PHE A 135 4.47 -1.60 8.43
N SER A 136 3.52 -2.15 7.70
CA SER A 136 2.59 -1.36 6.86
C SER A 136 1.16 -1.63 7.29
N LEU A 137 0.30 -0.60 7.27
CA LEU A 137 -1.08 -0.68 7.72
C LEU A 137 -2.03 -0.37 6.58
N ASP A 138 -2.90 -1.33 6.28
CA ASP A 138 -3.96 -1.20 5.29
C ASP A 138 -5.34 -1.50 5.88
N ALA A 139 -6.37 -0.91 5.30
CA ALA A 139 -7.74 -1.33 5.51
C ALA A 139 -8.19 -2.21 4.34
N CYS A 140 -8.67 -3.40 4.63
CA CYS A 140 -9.19 -4.30 3.61
C CYS A 140 -10.72 -4.39 3.63
N ARG A 141 -11.28 -4.82 2.51
CA ARG A 141 -12.69 -5.22 2.41
C ARG A 141 -12.89 -6.55 3.13
N CYS A 142 -14.13 -7.03 3.16
CA CYS A 142 -14.45 -8.30 3.83
C CYS A 142 -13.60 -9.46 3.28
N ILE A 143 -12.87 -10.12 4.17
CA ILE A 143 -12.02 -11.29 3.87
C ILE A 143 -12.77 -12.63 4.05
N GLY A 144 -14.07 -12.58 4.34
CA GLY A 144 -14.90 -13.78 4.50
C GLY A 144 -14.91 -14.42 5.89
N ALA A 145 -14.06 -13.99 6.82
CA ALA A 145 -13.94 -14.55 8.18
C ALA A 145 -14.90 -13.90 9.21
N CYS A 146 -16.16 -13.64 8.82
CA CYS A 146 -17.12 -12.88 9.63
C CYS A 146 -17.46 -13.51 10.99
N GLY A 147 -17.32 -14.84 11.13
CA GLY A 147 -17.49 -15.54 12.40
C GLY A 147 -16.44 -15.21 13.45
N LEU A 148 -15.28 -14.70 13.01
CA LEU A 148 -14.16 -14.27 13.85
C LEU A 148 -14.10 -12.75 14.03
N ALA A 149 -15.10 -12.02 13.57
CA ALA A 149 -15.12 -10.55 13.63
C ALA A 149 -15.01 -10.01 15.05
N PRO A 150 -14.22 -8.92 15.30
CA PRO A 150 -13.39 -8.17 14.36
C PRO A 150 -12.10 -8.92 13.99
N VAL A 151 -11.65 -8.78 12.72
CA VAL A 151 -10.51 -9.54 12.18
C VAL A 151 -9.46 -8.59 11.60
N MET A 152 -8.19 -8.90 11.84
CA MET A 152 -7.07 -8.37 11.08
C MET A 152 -6.15 -9.52 10.62
N THR A 153 -5.33 -9.26 9.64
CA THR A 153 -4.25 -10.16 9.23
C THR A 153 -2.91 -9.47 9.35
N ILE A 154 -1.88 -10.23 9.70
CA ILE A 154 -0.48 -9.79 9.61
C ILE A 154 0.21 -10.81 8.70
N ASN A 155 0.54 -10.38 7.47
CA ASN A 155 0.93 -11.28 6.38
C ASN A 155 -0.13 -12.39 6.19
N ASP A 156 0.22 -13.65 6.44
CA ASP A 156 -0.69 -14.80 6.31
C ASP A 156 -1.39 -15.16 7.63
N ASP A 157 -0.96 -14.58 8.76
CA ASP A 157 -1.54 -14.85 10.06
C ASP A 157 -2.86 -14.10 10.25
N VAL A 158 -3.89 -14.81 10.71
CA VAL A 158 -5.24 -14.28 10.92
C VAL A 158 -5.52 -14.12 12.42
N TYR A 159 -5.84 -12.92 12.84
CA TYR A 159 -6.23 -12.58 14.22
C TYR A 159 -7.70 -12.20 14.26
N GLY A 160 -8.48 -12.98 14.98
CA GLY A 160 -9.94 -12.77 15.11
C GLY A 160 -10.37 -12.48 16.54
N ARG A 161 -11.60 -11.97 16.69
CA ARG A 161 -12.22 -11.56 17.95
C ARG A 161 -11.38 -10.52 18.70
N LEU A 162 -10.73 -9.66 17.94
CA LEU A 162 -9.78 -8.69 18.46
C LEU A 162 -10.42 -7.72 19.44
N THR A 163 -9.70 -7.52 20.53
CA THR A 163 -9.90 -6.40 21.47
C THR A 163 -8.74 -5.41 21.31
N GLY A 164 -8.99 -4.15 21.66
CA GLY A 164 -7.93 -3.14 21.51
C GLY A 164 -6.73 -3.34 22.47
N ASP A 165 -6.85 -4.21 23.46
CA ASP A 165 -5.83 -4.41 24.49
C ASP A 165 -4.81 -5.48 24.10
N GLU A 166 -5.19 -6.39 23.20
CA GLU A 166 -4.32 -7.47 22.69
C GLU A 166 -3.34 -7.00 21.61
N LEU A 167 -3.53 -5.79 21.07
CA LEU A 167 -2.73 -5.29 19.95
C LEU A 167 -1.24 -5.20 20.28
N ASP A 168 -0.89 -4.82 21.49
CA ASP A 168 0.52 -4.72 21.92
C ASP A 168 1.18 -6.09 21.98
N GLU A 169 0.48 -7.09 22.52
CA GLU A 169 0.97 -8.46 22.58
C GLU A 169 1.12 -9.09 21.19
N ILE A 170 0.22 -8.75 20.29
CA ILE A 170 0.27 -9.24 18.90
C ILE A 170 1.43 -8.59 18.16
N LEU A 171 1.58 -7.26 18.25
CA LEU A 171 2.67 -6.53 17.58
C LEU A 171 4.05 -6.91 18.15
N ALA A 172 4.14 -7.27 19.41
CA ALA A 172 5.40 -7.69 20.05
C ALA A 172 5.93 -9.05 19.54
N LYS A 173 5.11 -9.83 18.83
CA LYS A 173 5.53 -11.11 18.23
C LYS A 173 6.35 -10.92 16.95
N TYR A 174 6.25 -9.76 16.38
CA TYR A 174 6.88 -9.36 15.14
C TYR A 174 7.92 -8.27 15.38
#